data_6e2e72e874f21cccbf81e819575dffc3
#
_entry.id   6e2e72e874f21cccbf81e819575dffc3
#
_cell.length_a   1.000
_cell.length_b   1.000
_cell.length_c   1.000
_cell.angle_alpha   90.00
_cell.angle_beta   90.00
_cell.angle_gamma   90.00
#
_symmetry.space_group_name_H-M   'P 1'
#
loop_
_entity.id
_entity.type
_entity.pdbx_description
1 polymer ?
#
loop_
_entity_poly.entity_id
_entity_poly.type
_entity_poly.pdbx_seq_one_letter_code
_entity_poly.pdbx_strand_id
1 'polypeptide(L)'
;MEDQLWHKSRWPSTVKKTLDYPDEPLYALLDKIAAKTPDAPSTLWSGVARSFAQVKDEADRIANFLVSRGIKKGDRVAIFLPNLPAYPPIFFGILKTGAIAVTCNPSYTEGELNFQLKDAGVKAVFCMDDKRFTPLTYKAVKGTDVETVVVTSVKSFLPKAKAVLGGLLGKIPKSPSYEEGITFFYDNIVQEFPPEAPDVKIDAKKDLALILYTGGTTGTPKGAMLTHRNLYSNVMQIDEWIQLEPPGGGTPEKLKRGEDIYVGALPWYHSYGLTLTMVASYLMGSAVICIPDPRAGSPPLTELLEDVQKYKGTVMHCVPALYAGMVNHPNVAKYDLSSIKACGSGAAPLPPELAKNFEAATGAIVFEGYGLTETSPMTHANPSLTNLRKFGAIGVPIPDTMSVIVDMETGNKVLAHGETGEIAVNGPQVFSGYWNKPKETAEVFRKIGGKDYFLTGDIGHIDDDGFFVISDRKKDMVNVGGLKAYPREIEDTLYEHPAIAMAAAIGVPKGDDTGNEFVKAFVVLKPGMTATPDEIIAWAKEKLAAYKRPKEVDIVDQLPVSTAGKVLRRELRAKELEKRGLS
;
A
#
# COMPACT_ATOMS: atom_id res chain seq x y z
N MET A 1 18.79 7.75 -21.08
CA MET A 1 17.31 7.74 -21.28
C MET A 1 17.00 8.92 -22.18
N GLU A 2 16.30 8.72 -23.31
CA GLU A 2 15.86 9.83 -24.15
C GLU A 2 14.94 10.77 -23.36
N ASP A 3 15.02 12.08 -23.64
CA ASP A 3 14.18 13.06 -22.94
C ASP A 3 12.71 12.91 -23.35
N GLN A 4 11.91 12.49 -22.39
CA GLN A 4 10.46 12.36 -22.51
C GLN A 4 9.78 13.72 -22.30
N LEU A 5 8.50 13.83 -22.70
CA LEU A 5 7.73 15.07 -22.54
C LEU A 5 7.75 15.60 -21.11
N TRP A 6 7.48 14.73 -20.13
CA TRP A 6 7.46 15.10 -18.71
C TRP A 6 8.83 15.55 -18.16
N HIS A 7 9.94 15.13 -18.76
CA HIS A 7 11.29 15.57 -18.38
C HIS A 7 11.53 17.06 -18.70
N LYS A 8 10.80 17.61 -19.65
CA LYS A 8 10.96 19.00 -20.11
C LYS A 8 10.10 19.99 -19.35
N SER A 9 8.92 19.56 -18.90
CA SER A 9 7.89 20.46 -18.38
C SER A 9 7.70 20.40 -16.86
N ARG A 10 7.81 19.21 -16.26
CA ARG A 10 7.36 18.98 -14.87
C ARG A 10 8.34 18.17 -14.01
N TRP A 11 9.50 17.86 -14.53
CA TRP A 11 10.52 17.16 -13.76
C TRP A 11 11.24 18.14 -12.81
N PRO A 12 11.32 17.85 -11.49
CA PRO A 12 12.07 18.69 -10.58
C PRO A 12 13.56 18.70 -10.97
N SER A 13 14.15 19.87 -11.13
CA SER A 13 15.54 20.03 -11.63
C SER A 13 16.59 19.38 -10.74
N THR A 14 16.28 19.17 -9.48
CA THR A 14 17.14 18.55 -8.45
C THR A 14 17.03 17.02 -8.42
N VAL A 15 16.07 16.43 -9.13
CA VAL A 15 15.82 14.97 -9.16
C VAL A 15 16.57 14.32 -10.33
N LYS A 16 17.37 13.31 -10.03
CA LYS A 16 18.07 12.52 -11.05
C LYS A 16 17.08 11.67 -11.84
N LYS A 17 17.29 11.61 -13.17
CA LYS A 17 16.47 10.76 -14.06
C LYS A 17 16.85 9.28 -13.99
N THR A 18 18.08 8.98 -13.60
CA THR A 18 18.64 7.63 -13.49
C THR A 18 19.44 7.49 -12.21
N LEU A 19 19.32 6.34 -11.56
CA LEU A 19 19.96 6.02 -10.28
C LEU A 19 20.87 4.79 -10.42
N ASP A 20 21.90 4.75 -9.59
CA ASP A 20 22.77 3.58 -9.45
C ASP A 20 22.24 2.71 -8.32
N TYR A 21 21.69 1.56 -8.67
CA TYR A 21 21.13 0.62 -7.71
C TYR A 21 22.22 -0.39 -7.27
N PRO A 22 22.46 -0.54 -5.96
CA PRO A 22 23.45 -1.50 -5.48
C PRO A 22 22.99 -2.95 -5.75
N ASP A 23 23.94 -3.82 -6.09
CA ASP A 23 23.68 -5.24 -6.32
C ASP A 23 23.81 -6.02 -5.00
N GLU A 24 22.88 -5.80 -4.10
CA GLU A 24 22.87 -6.36 -2.76
C GLU A 24 21.44 -6.69 -2.30
N PRO A 25 21.29 -7.63 -1.36
CA PRO A 25 19.97 -8.00 -0.84
C PRO A 25 19.33 -6.86 -0.03
N LEU A 26 18.00 -6.84 0.05
CA LEU A 26 17.25 -5.78 0.72
C LEU A 26 17.60 -5.64 2.21
N TYR A 27 17.94 -6.74 2.89
CA TYR A 27 18.34 -6.70 4.31
C TYR A 27 19.66 -5.96 4.56
N ALA A 28 20.47 -5.73 3.52
CA ALA A 28 21.68 -4.92 3.64
C ALA A 28 21.39 -3.49 4.10
N LEU A 29 20.16 -2.99 3.90
CA LEU A 29 19.71 -1.70 4.46
C LEU A 29 19.82 -1.70 5.98
N LEU A 30 19.30 -2.74 6.65
CA LEU A 30 19.40 -2.90 8.10
C LEU A 30 20.85 -3.05 8.56
N ASP A 31 21.63 -3.91 7.90
CA ASP A 31 23.01 -4.18 8.32
C ASP A 31 23.90 -2.93 8.22
N LYS A 32 23.77 -2.18 7.14
CA LYS A 32 24.51 -0.92 6.93
C LYS A 32 24.16 0.15 7.95
N ILE A 33 22.85 0.34 8.21
CA ILE A 33 22.44 1.38 9.15
C ILE A 33 22.74 0.99 10.60
N ALA A 34 22.60 -0.27 10.97
CA ALA A 34 22.99 -0.77 12.29
C ALA A 34 24.50 -0.66 12.53
N ALA A 35 25.33 -0.84 11.49
CA ALA A 35 26.77 -0.62 11.59
C ALA A 35 27.14 0.87 11.70
N LYS A 36 26.39 1.75 11.03
CA LYS A 36 26.67 3.20 10.98
C LYS A 36 26.17 3.95 12.21
N THR A 37 24.95 3.65 12.64
CA THR A 37 24.27 4.33 13.77
C THR A 37 23.55 3.31 14.66
N PRO A 38 24.28 2.42 15.36
CA PRO A 38 23.72 1.29 16.11
C PRO A 38 22.67 1.71 17.15
N ASP A 39 22.92 2.79 17.86
CA ASP A 39 22.09 3.28 18.96
C ASP A 39 20.94 4.20 18.52
N ALA A 40 20.93 4.62 17.25
CA ALA A 40 19.85 5.46 16.74
C ALA A 40 18.51 4.71 16.73
N PRO A 41 17.37 5.40 16.99
CA PRO A 41 16.06 4.75 17.03
C PRO A 41 15.65 4.24 15.64
N SER A 42 15.18 3.00 15.62
CA SER A 42 14.62 2.32 14.44
C SER A 42 13.10 2.29 14.50
N THR A 43 12.53 1.82 15.62
CA THR A 43 11.07 1.77 15.81
C THR A 43 10.67 2.52 17.08
N LEU A 44 9.53 3.23 17.00
CA LEU A 44 8.94 3.99 18.11
C LEU A 44 7.52 3.45 18.36
N TRP A 45 7.24 3.02 19.58
CA TRP A 45 5.93 2.54 19.95
C TRP A 45 5.67 2.62 21.46
N SER A 46 4.49 3.08 21.85
CA SER A 46 4.03 3.13 23.26
C SER A 46 5.02 3.72 24.28
N GLY A 47 5.89 4.65 23.82
CA GLY A 47 6.92 5.30 24.64
C GLY A 47 8.26 4.53 24.70
N VAL A 48 8.41 3.45 23.92
CA VAL A 48 9.67 2.70 23.78
C VAL A 48 10.26 2.97 22.41
N ALA A 49 11.55 3.25 22.37
CA ALA A 49 12.36 3.26 21.17
C ALA A 49 13.23 2.01 21.14
N ARG A 50 13.32 1.36 19.99
CA ARG A 50 14.27 0.27 19.75
C ARG A 50 15.31 0.75 18.75
N SER A 51 16.58 0.44 19.03
CA SER A 51 17.68 0.88 18.17
C SER A 51 17.86 -0.04 16.94
N PHE A 52 18.59 0.47 15.93
CA PHE A 52 18.95 -0.37 14.77
C PHE A 52 19.77 -1.59 15.16
N ALA A 53 20.68 -1.48 16.13
CA ALA A 53 21.43 -2.61 16.65
C ALA A 53 20.52 -3.68 17.25
N GLN A 54 19.52 -3.30 18.04
CA GLN A 54 18.56 -4.24 18.62
C GLN A 54 17.73 -4.94 17.55
N VAL A 55 17.25 -4.21 16.54
CA VAL A 55 16.47 -4.79 15.43
C VAL A 55 17.32 -5.74 14.61
N LYS A 56 18.61 -5.41 14.37
CA LYS A 56 19.55 -6.30 13.68
C LYS A 56 19.83 -7.56 14.47
N ASP A 57 20.14 -7.44 15.76
CA ASP A 57 20.39 -8.59 16.65
C ASP A 57 19.20 -9.58 16.64
N GLU A 58 17.98 -9.06 16.76
CA GLU A 58 16.78 -9.90 16.69
C GLU A 58 16.56 -10.52 15.31
N ALA A 59 16.81 -9.78 14.23
CA ALA A 59 16.70 -10.32 12.87
C ALA A 59 17.68 -11.47 12.64
N ASP A 60 18.91 -11.35 13.13
CA ASP A 60 19.93 -12.38 13.01
C ASP A 60 19.55 -13.65 13.80
N ARG A 61 19.03 -13.49 15.01
CA ARG A 61 18.53 -14.58 15.85
C ARG A 61 17.32 -15.29 15.23
N ILE A 62 16.40 -14.54 14.67
CA ILE A 62 15.24 -15.07 13.94
C ILE A 62 15.71 -15.88 12.72
N ALA A 63 16.70 -15.38 11.97
CA ALA A 63 17.27 -16.11 10.84
C ALA A 63 17.86 -17.46 11.27
N ASN A 64 18.64 -17.49 12.35
CA ASN A 64 19.20 -18.74 12.90
C ASN A 64 18.12 -19.70 13.38
N PHE A 65 17.09 -19.20 14.06
CA PHE A 65 15.94 -20.01 14.43
C PHE A 65 15.28 -20.64 13.21
N LEU A 66 14.96 -19.85 12.18
CA LEU A 66 14.31 -20.36 10.96
C LEU A 66 15.16 -21.44 10.27
N VAL A 67 16.48 -21.24 10.17
CA VAL A 67 17.39 -22.27 9.64
C VAL A 67 17.35 -23.54 10.49
N SER A 68 17.32 -23.44 11.83
CA SER A 68 17.20 -24.59 12.74
C SER A 68 15.88 -25.35 12.55
N ARG A 69 14.84 -24.67 12.05
CA ARG A 69 13.56 -25.27 11.68
C ARG A 69 13.54 -25.82 10.25
N GLY A 70 14.67 -25.87 9.57
CA GLY A 70 14.80 -26.41 8.22
C GLY A 70 14.37 -25.45 7.10
N ILE A 71 14.13 -24.16 7.41
CA ILE A 71 13.84 -23.14 6.41
C ILE A 71 15.10 -22.87 5.57
N LYS A 72 14.95 -22.90 4.28
CA LYS A 72 16.02 -22.75 3.28
C LYS A 72 15.72 -21.61 2.33
N LYS A 73 16.73 -21.19 1.57
CA LYS A 73 16.58 -20.24 0.47
C LYS A 73 15.45 -20.65 -0.47
N GLY A 74 14.54 -19.71 -0.76
CA GLY A 74 13.37 -19.93 -1.59
C GLY A 74 12.14 -20.51 -0.87
N ASP A 75 12.25 -20.91 0.40
CA ASP A 75 11.07 -21.26 1.22
C ASP A 75 10.27 -20.02 1.57
N ARG A 76 9.00 -20.18 1.90
CA ARG A 76 8.08 -19.08 2.21
C ARG A 76 7.76 -19.07 3.69
N VAL A 77 7.86 -17.87 4.28
CA VAL A 77 7.55 -17.62 5.68
C VAL A 77 6.53 -16.48 5.76
N ALA A 78 5.40 -16.75 6.40
CA ALA A 78 4.31 -15.79 6.51
C ALA A 78 4.45 -14.84 7.70
N ILE A 79 4.04 -13.59 7.52
CA ILE A 79 3.92 -12.58 8.57
C ILE A 79 2.44 -12.18 8.69
N PHE A 80 1.78 -12.64 9.75
CA PHE A 80 0.39 -12.33 10.07
C PHE A 80 0.31 -11.43 11.30
N LEU A 81 0.83 -10.20 11.15
CA LEU A 81 0.97 -9.20 12.20
C LEU A 81 0.49 -7.83 11.73
N PRO A 82 -0.08 -7.00 12.62
CA PRO A 82 -0.20 -5.56 12.37
C PRO A 82 1.16 -4.87 12.48
N ASN A 83 1.21 -3.54 12.30
CA ASN A 83 2.42 -2.73 12.37
C ASN A 83 2.98 -2.66 13.81
N LEU A 84 3.71 -3.67 14.23
CA LEU A 84 4.32 -3.79 15.55
C LEU A 84 5.85 -3.67 15.46
N PRO A 85 6.54 -3.33 16.57
CA PRO A 85 8.01 -3.29 16.59
C PRO A 85 8.70 -4.64 16.26
N ALA A 86 7.98 -5.76 16.37
CA ALA A 86 8.45 -7.08 15.95
C ALA A 86 8.49 -7.26 14.43
N TYR A 87 7.73 -6.48 13.67
CA TYR A 87 7.59 -6.67 12.22
C TYR A 87 8.92 -6.51 11.46
N PRO A 88 9.71 -5.44 11.65
CA PRO A 88 10.98 -5.27 10.96
C PRO A 88 12.00 -6.41 11.24
N PRO A 89 12.31 -6.81 12.50
CA PRO A 89 13.26 -7.90 12.72
C PRO A 89 12.77 -9.23 12.15
N ILE A 90 11.46 -9.51 12.16
CA ILE A 90 10.90 -10.71 11.53
C ILE A 90 11.08 -10.63 10.00
N PHE A 91 10.73 -9.51 9.37
CA PHE A 91 10.85 -9.34 7.93
C PHE A 91 12.30 -9.50 7.46
N PHE A 92 13.24 -8.77 8.06
CA PHE A 92 14.65 -8.86 7.69
C PHE A 92 15.28 -10.22 8.07
N GLY A 93 14.86 -10.81 9.19
CA GLY A 93 15.30 -12.15 9.61
C GLY A 93 14.91 -13.23 8.60
N ILE A 94 13.69 -13.18 8.05
CA ILE A 94 13.26 -14.06 6.96
C ILE A 94 14.18 -13.87 5.75
N LEU A 95 14.42 -12.63 5.33
CA LEU A 95 15.24 -12.33 4.15
C LEU A 95 16.70 -12.80 4.30
N LYS A 96 17.26 -12.76 5.52
CA LYS A 96 18.62 -13.21 5.81
C LYS A 96 18.80 -14.73 5.64
N THR A 97 17.75 -15.51 5.71
CA THR A 97 17.79 -16.96 5.38
C THR A 97 17.72 -17.22 3.88
N GLY A 98 17.47 -16.21 3.06
CA GLY A 98 17.12 -16.36 1.65
C GLY A 98 15.71 -16.86 1.43
N ALA A 99 14.89 -16.99 2.47
CA ALA A 99 13.46 -17.28 2.38
C ALA A 99 12.69 -16.04 1.91
N ILE A 100 11.50 -16.30 1.41
CA ILE A 100 10.60 -15.30 0.83
C ILE A 100 9.55 -14.93 1.89
N ALA A 101 9.44 -13.65 2.23
CA ALA A 101 8.38 -13.18 3.09
C ALA A 101 7.01 -13.25 2.37
N VAL A 102 5.97 -13.68 3.08
CA VAL A 102 4.58 -13.67 2.60
C VAL A 102 3.76 -12.86 3.60
N THR A 103 3.38 -11.66 3.24
CA THR A 103 2.66 -10.77 4.17
C THR A 103 1.17 -11.04 4.11
N CYS A 104 0.54 -11.22 5.27
CA CYS A 104 -0.86 -11.57 5.41
C CYS A 104 -1.65 -10.44 6.06
N ASN A 105 -2.84 -10.16 5.52
CA ASN A 105 -3.72 -9.13 6.09
C ASN A 105 -4.25 -9.55 7.46
N PRO A 106 -3.99 -8.78 8.54
CA PRO A 106 -4.50 -9.06 9.88
C PRO A 106 -6.02 -9.18 9.99
N SER A 107 -6.76 -8.71 9.00
CA SER A 107 -8.22 -8.80 8.96
C SER A 107 -8.76 -10.10 8.35
N TYR A 108 -7.91 -10.96 7.83
CA TYR A 108 -8.31 -12.21 7.18
C TYR A 108 -9.15 -13.11 8.09
N THR A 109 -10.09 -13.77 7.48
CA THR A 109 -10.80 -14.93 8.01
C THR A 109 -9.90 -16.17 7.97
N GLU A 110 -10.34 -17.25 8.63
CA GLU A 110 -9.65 -18.54 8.59
C GLU A 110 -9.44 -19.03 7.14
N GLY A 111 -10.50 -18.98 6.32
CA GLY A 111 -10.45 -19.46 4.93
C GLY A 111 -9.51 -18.65 4.04
N GLU A 112 -9.49 -17.32 4.19
CA GLU A 112 -8.60 -16.44 3.42
C GLU A 112 -7.13 -16.66 3.80
N LEU A 113 -6.83 -16.78 5.10
CA LEU A 113 -5.48 -17.07 5.56
C LEU A 113 -5.04 -18.47 5.11
N ASN A 114 -5.87 -19.51 5.29
CA ASN A 114 -5.58 -20.88 4.82
C ASN A 114 -5.28 -20.90 3.33
N PHE A 115 -6.12 -20.24 2.52
CA PHE A 115 -5.90 -20.14 1.07
C PHE A 115 -4.51 -19.56 0.76
N GLN A 116 -4.14 -18.43 1.36
CA GLN A 116 -2.87 -17.78 1.08
C GLN A 116 -1.68 -18.63 1.53
N LEU A 117 -1.74 -19.23 2.72
CA LEU A 117 -0.69 -20.12 3.22
C LEU A 117 -0.47 -21.33 2.32
N LYS A 118 -1.56 -21.92 1.82
CA LYS A 118 -1.54 -23.08 0.94
C LYS A 118 -1.04 -22.74 -0.46
N ASP A 119 -1.57 -21.69 -1.08
CA ASP A 119 -1.18 -21.25 -2.44
C ASP A 119 0.30 -20.85 -2.51
N ALA A 120 0.80 -20.17 -1.48
CA ALA A 120 2.21 -19.82 -1.37
C ALA A 120 3.09 -21.01 -0.95
N GLY A 121 2.55 -22.09 -0.38
CA GLY A 121 3.30 -23.20 0.20
C GLY A 121 4.16 -22.73 1.39
N VAL A 122 3.55 -22.02 2.33
CA VAL A 122 4.21 -21.46 3.52
C VAL A 122 4.61 -22.57 4.47
N LYS A 123 5.84 -22.48 5.03
CA LYS A 123 6.38 -23.45 6.01
C LYS A 123 6.40 -22.96 7.46
N ALA A 124 6.45 -21.64 7.66
CA ALA A 124 6.41 -21.04 8.99
C ALA A 124 5.56 -19.77 8.99
N VAL A 125 4.88 -19.48 10.11
CA VAL A 125 4.03 -18.29 10.29
C VAL A 125 4.40 -17.58 11.57
N PHE A 126 4.60 -16.26 11.49
CA PHE A 126 4.66 -15.36 12.64
C PHE A 126 3.28 -14.74 12.86
N CYS A 127 2.71 -14.87 14.05
CA CYS A 127 1.43 -14.28 14.42
C CYS A 127 1.48 -13.57 15.77
N MET A 128 0.48 -12.74 16.05
CA MET A 128 0.36 -12.03 17.33
C MET A 128 -0.20 -12.96 18.42
N ASP A 129 0.33 -12.86 19.65
CA ASP A 129 -0.23 -13.51 20.84
C ASP A 129 -1.51 -12.78 21.27
N ASP A 130 -2.64 -13.26 20.76
CA ASP A 130 -3.95 -12.66 20.98
C ASP A 130 -5.05 -13.72 20.87
N LYS A 131 -6.16 -13.49 21.53
CA LYS A 131 -7.34 -14.38 21.52
C LYS A 131 -7.96 -14.62 20.14
N ARG A 132 -7.64 -13.77 19.14
CA ARG A 132 -8.11 -13.89 17.74
C ARG A 132 -7.02 -14.47 16.85
N PHE A 133 -5.81 -13.86 16.86
CA PHE A 133 -4.76 -14.18 15.89
C PHE A 133 -4.22 -15.61 16.05
N THR A 134 -3.81 -16.00 17.24
CA THR A 134 -3.19 -17.30 17.48
C THR A 134 -4.17 -18.46 17.21
N PRO A 135 -5.41 -18.49 17.76
CA PRO A 135 -6.37 -19.56 17.44
C PRO A 135 -6.79 -19.60 15.97
N LEU A 136 -6.91 -18.43 15.31
CA LEU A 136 -7.19 -18.36 13.89
C LEU A 136 -6.05 -18.95 13.07
N THR A 137 -4.79 -18.65 13.44
CA THR A 137 -3.60 -19.22 12.78
C THR A 137 -3.58 -20.74 12.89
N TYR A 138 -3.82 -21.33 14.06
CA TYR A 138 -3.86 -22.79 14.23
C TYR A 138 -4.95 -23.46 13.37
N LYS A 139 -6.09 -22.82 13.19
CA LYS A 139 -7.11 -23.31 12.26
C LYS A 139 -6.67 -23.19 10.81
N ALA A 140 -6.09 -22.06 10.46
CA ALA A 140 -5.70 -21.75 9.08
C ALA A 140 -4.50 -22.60 8.60
N VAL A 141 -3.62 -23.08 9.47
CA VAL A 141 -2.49 -23.93 9.08
C VAL A 141 -2.89 -25.37 8.80
N LYS A 142 -4.08 -25.81 9.15
CA LYS A 142 -4.55 -27.19 8.91
C LYS A 142 -4.60 -27.49 7.41
N GLY A 143 -3.95 -28.58 7.01
CA GLY A 143 -3.87 -29.01 5.60
C GLY A 143 -2.96 -28.13 4.73
N THR A 144 -2.04 -27.40 5.35
CA THR A 144 -0.93 -26.67 4.70
C THR A 144 0.41 -27.30 5.04
N ASP A 145 1.50 -26.76 4.50
CA ASP A 145 2.89 -27.22 4.78
C ASP A 145 3.50 -26.51 6.01
N VAL A 146 2.71 -25.79 6.80
CA VAL A 146 3.19 -25.05 7.97
C VAL A 146 3.49 -26.00 9.13
N GLU A 147 4.76 -26.06 9.53
CA GLU A 147 5.25 -26.87 10.67
C GLU A 147 5.71 -26.00 11.86
N THR A 148 5.74 -24.68 11.68
CA THR A 148 6.27 -23.73 12.67
C THR A 148 5.36 -22.51 12.79
N VAL A 149 4.82 -22.29 13.99
CA VAL A 149 4.04 -21.09 14.33
C VAL A 149 4.76 -20.32 15.41
N VAL A 150 5.22 -19.11 15.10
CA VAL A 150 5.88 -18.23 16.06
C VAL A 150 4.89 -17.22 16.61
N VAL A 151 4.67 -17.26 17.90
CA VAL A 151 3.73 -16.38 18.62
C VAL A 151 4.51 -15.20 19.20
N THR A 152 4.08 -13.98 18.87
CA THR A 152 4.74 -12.72 19.21
C THR A 152 3.90 -11.91 20.18
N SER A 153 4.39 -11.71 21.41
CA SER A 153 3.68 -10.92 22.42
C SER A 153 4.00 -9.44 22.31
N VAL A 154 2.99 -8.59 22.41
CA VAL A 154 3.18 -7.14 22.52
C VAL A 154 3.87 -6.72 23.82
N LYS A 155 3.86 -7.60 24.84
CA LYS A 155 4.45 -7.35 26.17
C LYS A 155 5.92 -6.95 26.10
N SER A 156 6.67 -7.58 25.21
CA SER A 156 8.12 -7.39 25.07
C SER A 156 8.51 -6.02 24.52
N PHE A 157 7.55 -5.32 23.93
CA PHE A 157 7.72 -4.00 23.32
C PHE A 157 7.13 -2.85 24.15
N LEU A 158 6.54 -3.16 25.32
CA LEU A 158 5.99 -2.17 26.24
C LEU A 158 7.04 -1.69 27.26
N PRO A 159 6.89 -0.45 27.81
CA PRO A 159 7.65 -0.04 28.99
C PRO A 159 7.47 -1.05 30.12
N LYS A 160 8.55 -1.41 30.82
CA LYS A 160 8.53 -2.44 31.89
C LYS A 160 7.36 -2.27 32.87
N ALA A 161 7.11 -1.02 33.33
CA ALA A 161 5.99 -0.73 34.23
C ALA A 161 4.62 -1.05 33.60
N LYS A 162 4.41 -0.66 32.34
CA LYS A 162 3.17 -0.98 31.58
C LYS A 162 3.03 -2.49 31.35
N ALA A 163 4.12 -3.18 31.05
CA ALA A 163 4.14 -4.64 30.83
C ALA A 163 3.74 -5.41 32.11
N VAL A 164 4.27 -5.00 33.27
CA VAL A 164 3.93 -5.61 34.56
C VAL A 164 2.48 -5.31 34.95
N LEU A 165 2.11 -4.02 34.95
CA LEU A 165 0.76 -3.59 35.35
C LEU A 165 -0.31 -4.15 34.40
N GLY A 166 -0.06 -4.09 33.09
CA GLY A 166 -0.96 -4.64 32.08
C GLY A 166 -1.14 -6.15 32.21
N GLY A 167 -0.06 -6.87 32.55
CA GLY A 167 -0.10 -8.31 32.85
C GLY A 167 -0.96 -8.63 34.08
N LEU A 168 -0.75 -7.89 35.19
CA LEU A 168 -1.53 -8.04 36.41
C LEU A 168 -3.03 -7.73 36.22
N LEU A 169 -3.35 -6.74 35.38
CA LEU A 169 -4.72 -6.33 35.09
C LEU A 169 -5.37 -7.15 33.95
N GLY A 170 -4.68 -8.16 33.38
CA GLY A 170 -5.18 -8.92 32.24
C GLY A 170 -5.42 -8.10 30.97
N LYS A 171 -4.76 -6.94 30.83
CA LYS A 171 -4.91 -6.03 29.67
C LYS A 171 -3.94 -6.31 28.53
N ILE A 172 -2.93 -7.15 28.75
CA ILE A 172 -2.04 -7.58 27.67
C ILE A 172 -2.75 -8.68 26.88
N PRO A 173 -2.87 -8.54 25.55
CA PRO A 173 -3.42 -9.60 24.73
C PRO A 173 -2.65 -10.89 24.91
N LYS A 174 -3.36 -12.02 24.98
CA LYS A 174 -2.80 -13.34 25.10
C LYS A 174 -3.75 -14.39 24.51
N SER A 175 -3.21 -15.41 23.89
CA SER A 175 -3.98 -16.57 23.42
C SER A 175 -4.50 -17.41 24.58
N PRO A 176 -5.71 -17.98 24.47
CA PRO A 176 -6.25 -18.90 25.49
C PRO A 176 -5.51 -20.23 25.56
N SER A 177 -4.86 -20.66 24.46
CA SER A 177 -4.13 -21.92 24.37
C SER A 177 -3.07 -21.89 23.27
N TYR A 178 -2.12 -22.82 23.35
CA TYR A 178 -1.07 -23.02 22.36
C TYR A 178 -1.02 -24.49 21.95
N GLU A 179 -0.85 -24.76 20.64
CA GLU A 179 -0.68 -26.12 20.12
C GLU A 179 0.76 -26.58 20.30
N GLU A 180 0.95 -27.69 21.02
CA GLU A 180 2.27 -28.29 21.25
C GLU A 180 2.90 -28.80 19.95
N GLY A 181 4.23 -28.82 19.92
CA GLY A 181 5.03 -29.34 18.79
C GLY A 181 5.23 -28.36 17.63
N ILE A 182 4.31 -27.42 17.40
CA ILE A 182 4.42 -26.43 16.32
C ILE A 182 4.61 -25.00 16.83
N THR A 183 4.36 -24.72 18.11
CA THR A 183 4.38 -23.36 18.68
C THR A 183 5.74 -23.00 19.26
N PHE A 184 6.22 -21.83 18.86
CA PHE A 184 7.43 -21.20 19.36
C PHE A 184 7.13 -19.76 19.78
N PHE A 185 7.89 -19.23 20.73
CA PHE A 185 7.68 -17.88 21.23
C PHE A 185 8.81 -16.96 20.78
N TYR A 186 8.44 -15.81 20.24
CA TYR A 186 9.38 -14.78 19.78
C TYR A 186 10.43 -14.44 20.85
N ASP A 187 9.99 -14.25 22.11
CA ASP A 187 10.85 -13.87 23.22
C ASP A 187 11.93 -14.91 23.53
N ASN A 188 11.61 -16.21 23.38
CA ASN A 188 12.58 -17.29 23.55
C ASN A 188 13.59 -17.28 22.39
N ILE A 189 13.11 -17.07 21.17
CA ILE A 189 13.97 -17.05 19.98
C ILE A 189 15.05 -15.99 20.11
N VAL A 190 14.65 -14.76 20.48
CA VAL A 190 15.59 -13.65 20.61
C VAL A 190 16.50 -13.71 21.83
N GLN A 191 16.30 -14.69 22.73
CA GLN A 191 17.18 -14.95 23.87
C GLN A 191 18.12 -16.13 23.62
N GLU A 192 17.67 -17.19 22.94
CA GLU A 192 18.33 -18.48 22.86
C GLU A 192 19.23 -18.64 21.63
N PHE A 193 18.89 -18.00 20.51
CA PHE A 193 19.62 -18.13 19.23
C PHE A 193 20.77 -17.12 19.10
N PRO A 194 21.88 -17.49 18.40
CA PRO A 194 23.02 -16.59 18.22
C PRO A 194 22.70 -15.38 17.35
N PRO A 195 23.34 -14.21 17.59
CA PRO A 195 23.07 -12.95 16.88
C PRO A 195 23.88 -12.76 15.58
N GLU A 196 24.47 -13.80 15.06
CA GLU A 196 25.19 -13.80 13.78
C GLU A 196 24.34 -14.50 12.72
N ALA A 197 23.90 -13.72 11.72
CA ALA A 197 23.06 -14.27 10.64
C ALA A 197 23.77 -15.37 9.85
N PRO A 198 23.02 -16.36 9.33
CA PRO A 198 23.58 -17.37 8.43
C PRO A 198 24.12 -16.71 7.14
N ASP A 199 25.24 -17.23 6.64
CA ASP A 199 25.82 -16.77 5.36
C ASP A 199 25.07 -17.41 4.19
N VAL A 200 24.16 -16.66 3.57
CA VAL A 200 23.36 -17.10 2.43
C VAL A 200 23.60 -16.18 1.23
N LYS A 201 24.06 -16.75 0.12
CA LYS A 201 24.26 -15.99 -1.13
C LYS A 201 22.92 -15.64 -1.79
N ILE A 202 22.69 -14.36 -1.96
CA ILE A 202 21.48 -13.79 -2.60
C ILE A 202 21.85 -13.08 -3.90
N ASP A 203 21.18 -13.44 -4.99
CA ASP A 203 21.15 -12.67 -6.23
C ASP A 203 19.99 -11.67 -6.15
N ALA A 204 20.29 -10.42 -5.86
CA ALA A 204 19.26 -9.40 -5.63
C ALA A 204 18.30 -9.20 -6.80
N LYS A 205 18.72 -9.52 -8.03
CA LYS A 205 17.92 -9.36 -9.25
C LYS A 205 16.99 -10.54 -9.53
N LYS A 206 17.29 -11.71 -8.97
CA LYS A 206 16.57 -12.96 -9.28
C LYS A 206 15.85 -13.53 -8.08
N ASP A 207 16.49 -13.48 -6.91
CA ASP A 207 15.91 -14.05 -5.70
C ASP A 207 14.75 -13.18 -5.20
N LEU A 208 13.65 -13.83 -4.87
CA LEU A 208 12.47 -13.16 -4.34
C LEU A 208 12.69 -12.77 -2.89
N ALA A 209 12.33 -11.55 -2.55
CA ALA A 209 12.25 -11.06 -1.18
C ALA A 209 10.82 -11.21 -0.62
N LEU A 210 9.82 -11.06 -1.49
CA LEU A 210 8.43 -10.93 -1.06
C LEU A 210 7.47 -11.53 -2.09
N ILE A 211 6.47 -12.26 -1.61
CA ILE A 211 5.23 -12.55 -2.35
C ILE A 211 4.11 -11.79 -1.65
N LEU A 212 3.47 -10.89 -2.39
CA LEU A 212 2.42 -10.04 -1.88
C LEU A 212 1.12 -10.28 -2.65
N TYR A 213 0.08 -10.74 -1.93
CA TYR A 213 -1.18 -11.09 -2.56
C TYR A 213 -2.00 -9.85 -2.90
N THR A 214 -2.39 -9.75 -4.18
CA THR A 214 -3.25 -8.66 -4.63
C THR A 214 -4.69 -8.99 -4.32
N GLY A 215 -5.41 -8.05 -3.72
CA GLY A 215 -6.86 -8.12 -3.61
C GLY A 215 -7.51 -7.92 -4.98
N GLY A 216 -7.42 -8.95 -5.85
CA GLY A 216 -7.97 -8.90 -7.19
C GLY A 216 -9.46 -8.54 -7.16
N THR A 217 -9.86 -7.50 -7.88
CA THR A 217 -11.27 -7.09 -7.98
C THR A 217 -12.10 -8.08 -8.83
N THR A 218 -11.49 -9.11 -9.41
CA THR A 218 -12.13 -10.01 -10.39
C THR A 218 -11.88 -11.50 -10.21
N GLY A 219 -11.18 -11.95 -9.15
CA GLY A 219 -10.84 -13.36 -9.02
C GLY A 219 -10.17 -13.73 -7.70
N THR A 220 -9.67 -14.97 -7.63
CA THR A 220 -8.81 -15.45 -6.56
C THR A 220 -7.58 -14.54 -6.42
N PRO A 221 -7.17 -14.16 -5.20
CA PRO A 221 -5.97 -13.36 -4.99
C PRO A 221 -4.74 -14.01 -5.64
N LYS A 222 -3.87 -13.17 -6.23
CA LYS A 222 -2.65 -13.61 -6.90
C LYS A 222 -1.43 -13.10 -6.17
N GLY A 223 -0.44 -13.94 -5.92
CA GLY A 223 0.81 -13.54 -5.28
C GLY A 223 1.76 -12.86 -6.28
N ALA A 224 1.96 -11.55 -6.18
CA ALA A 224 2.96 -10.83 -6.96
C ALA A 224 4.36 -11.14 -6.43
N MET A 225 5.27 -11.57 -7.31
CA MET A 225 6.64 -11.96 -6.99
C MET A 225 7.57 -10.75 -7.09
N LEU A 226 8.09 -10.27 -5.95
CA LEU A 226 8.98 -9.12 -5.85
C LEU A 226 10.38 -9.56 -5.43
N THR A 227 11.38 -9.24 -6.26
CA THR A 227 12.79 -9.49 -5.94
C THR A 227 13.32 -8.48 -4.94
N HIS A 228 14.48 -8.76 -4.35
CA HIS A 228 15.19 -7.79 -3.53
C HIS A 228 15.46 -6.49 -4.29
N ARG A 229 15.83 -6.59 -5.58
CA ARG A 229 16.07 -5.45 -6.47
C ARG A 229 14.82 -4.61 -6.69
N ASN A 230 13.65 -5.22 -6.88
CA ASN A 230 12.42 -4.47 -7.13
C ASN A 230 12.11 -3.52 -5.96
N LEU A 231 12.12 -4.05 -4.72
CA LEU A 231 11.85 -3.27 -3.51
C LEU A 231 12.94 -2.23 -3.24
N TYR A 232 14.22 -2.62 -3.36
CA TYR A 232 15.35 -1.72 -3.15
C TYR A 232 15.32 -0.54 -4.13
N SER A 233 15.07 -0.82 -5.41
CA SER A 233 14.98 0.23 -6.42
C SER A 233 13.86 1.21 -6.13
N ASN A 234 12.69 0.72 -5.73
CA ASN A 234 11.54 1.60 -5.50
C ASN A 234 11.76 2.53 -4.29
N VAL A 235 12.33 2.06 -3.19
CA VAL A 235 12.63 2.97 -2.06
C VAL A 235 13.67 4.03 -2.44
N MET A 236 14.66 3.69 -3.28
CA MET A 236 15.64 4.67 -3.77
C MET A 236 15.01 5.68 -4.73
N GLN A 237 14.11 5.25 -5.61
CA GLN A 237 13.37 6.12 -6.52
C GLN A 237 12.53 7.15 -5.75
N ILE A 238 11.87 6.72 -4.67
CA ILE A 238 11.05 7.60 -3.84
C ILE A 238 11.89 8.55 -2.98
N ASP A 239 12.98 8.07 -2.40
CA ASP A 239 13.94 8.92 -1.68
C ASP A 239 14.48 10.04 -2.58
N GLU A 240 14.82 9.72 -3.84
CA GLU A 240 15.25 10.70 -4.83
C GLU A 240 14.12 11.66 -5.22
N TRP A 241 12.87 11.18 -5.27
CA TRP A 241 11.72 11.97 -5.74
C TRP A 241 11.23 13.01 -4.75
N ILE A 242 11.21 12.70 -3.46
CA ILE A 242 10.68 13.60 -2.43
C ILE A 242 11.60 14.81 -2.24
N GLN A 243 11.06 15.98 -2.53
CA GLN A 243 11.71 17.27 -2.34
C GLN A 243 10.86 18.12 -1.39
N LEU A 244 11.50 18.90 -0.53
CA LEU A 244 10.85 19.81 0.41
C LEU A 244 11.02 21.24 -0.06
N GLU A 245 9.94 22.02 -0.06
CA GLU A 245 10.02 23.47 -0.31
C GLU A 245 10.51 24.17 0.96
N PRO A 246 11.63 24.94 0.91
CA PRO A 246 12.05 25.71 2.05
C PRO A 246 11.04 26.83 2.37
N PRO A 247 10.77 27.13 3.64
CA PRO A 247 9.96 28.28 4.03
C PRO A 247 10.53 29.58 3.42
N GLY A 248 9.68 30.31 2.67
CA GLY A 248 10.10 31.56 2.00
C GLY A 248 10.73 31.37 0.61
N GLY A 249 10.73 30.14 0.07
CA GLY A 249 11.28 29.81 -1.25
C GLY A 249 12.78 29.52 -1.20
N GLY A 250 13.33 29.07 -2.32
CA GLY A 250 14.73 28.70 -2.45
C GLY A 250 14.92 27.37 -3.17
N THR A 251 16.13 26.81 -3.09
CA THR A 251 16.43 25.49 -3.66
C THR A 251 15.74 24.42 -2.84
N PRO A 252 14.97 23.51 -3.48
CA PRO A 252 14.33 22.41 -2.78
C PRO A 252 15.36 21.53 -2.04
N GLU A 253 14.98 21.08 -0.84
CA GLU A 253 15.81 20.23 0.01
C GLU A 253 15.31 18.78 -0.01
N LYS A 254 16.19 17.83 0.26
CA LYS A 254 15.83 16.43 0.49
C LYS A 254 15.49 16.18 1.95
N LEU A 255 14.80 15.07 2.19
CA LEU A 255 14.64 14.54 3.54
C LEU A 255 16.01 14.29 4.19
N LYS A 256 16.09 14.54 5.49
CA LYS A 256 17.34 14.43 6.24
C LYS A 256 17.53 13.05 6.83
N ARG A 257 18.57 12.37 6.38
CA ARG A 257 18.92 11.02 6.85
C ARG A 257 19.20 10.99 8.35
N GLY A 258 18.53 10.08 9.05
CA GLY A 258 18.68 9.90 10.50
C GLY A 258 17.91 10.90 11.36
N GLU A 259 17.34 11.96 10.77
CA GLU A 259 16.60 13.00 11.50
C GLU A 259 15.09 12.92 11.27
N ASP A 260 14.68 12.60 10.04
CA ASP A 260 13.26 12.49 9.70
C ASP A 260 12.63 11.21 10.28
N ILE A 261 11.35 11.28 10.68
CA ILE A 261 10.63 10.20 11.33
C ILE A 261 9.43 9.80 10.48
N TYR A 262 9.38 8.53 10.07
CA TYR A 262 8.30 7.99 9.27
C TYR A 262 7.09 7.62 10.14
N VAL A 263 5.89 7.97 9.68
CA VAL A 263 4.63 7.57 10.34
C VAL A 263 4.13 6.28 9.69
N GLY A 264 4.21 5.17 10.38
CA GLY A 264 3.79 3.85 9.93
C GLY A 264 2.28 3.63 10.04
N ALA A 265 1.47 4.57 9.53
CA ALA A 265 0.01 4.49 9.58
C ALA A 265 -0.58 3.54 8.52
N LEU A 266 0.12 3.35 7.40
CA LEU A 266 -0.28 2.38 6.39
C LEU A 266 0.14 0.97 6.76
N PRO A 267 -0.70 -0.05 6.44
CA PRO A 267 -0.40 -1.43 6.80
C PRO A 267 0.88 -1.95 6.14
N TRP A 268 1.77 -2.57 6.91
CA TRP A 268 3.02 -3.17 6.39
C TRP A 268 2.81 -4.52 5.69
N TYR A 269 1.63 -5.10 5.81
CA TYR A 269 1.27 -6.24 4.98
C TYR A 269 0.89 -5.87 3.54
N HIS A 270 0.79 -4.57 3.23
CA HIS A 270 0.53 -4.03 1.89
C HIS A 270 1.77 -3.32 1.35
N SER A 271 2.04 -3.43 0.03
CA SER A 271 3.23 -2.86 -0.62
C SER A 271 3.45 -1.37 -0.30
N TYR A 272 2.38 -0.58 -0.24
CA TYR A 272 2.47 0.86 0.03
C TYR A 272 3.04 1.15 1.42
N GLY A 273 2.50 0.54 2.46
CA GLY A 273 3.01 0.69 3.82
C GLY A 273 4.39 0.05 4.00
N LEU A 274 4.57 -1.19 3.53
CA LEU A 274 5.82 -1.92 3.67
C LEU A 274 6.99 -1.15 3.07
N THR A 275 6.87 -0.79 1.79
CA THR A 275 7.98 -0.19 1.04
C THR A 275 8.22 1.26 1.42
N LEU A 276 7.16 2.10 1.41
CA LEU A 276 7.31 3.55 1.53
C LEU A 276 7.31 4.07 2.97
N THR A 277 7.01 3.23 3.96
CA THR A 277 7.15 3.63 5.37
C THR A 277 8.22 2.80 6.06
N MET A 278 8.07 1.47 6.16
CA MET A 278 9.02 0.63 6.88
C MET A 278 10.37 0.52 6.15
N VAL A 279 10.41 0.02 4.91
CA VAL A 279 11.70 -0.18 4.21
C VAL A 279 12.39 1.16 3.92
N ALA A 280 11.63 2.20 3.56
CA ALA A 280 12.17 3.54 3.33
C ALA A 280 12.85 4.12 4.59
N SER A 281 12.31 3.88 5.79
CA SER A 281 12.95 4.34 7.03
C SER A 281 14.34 3.74 7.22
N TYR A 282 14.55 2.47 6.83
CA TYR A 282 15.86 1.81 6.89
C TYR A 282 16.85 2.36 5.86
N LEU A 283 16.39 2.68 4.64
CA LEU A 283 17.22 3.38 3.65
C LEU A 283 17.70 4.75 4.19
N MET A 284 16.79 5.45 4.85
CA MET A 284 17.05 6.79 5.40
C MET A 284 17.82 6.77 6.73
N GLY A 285 17.92 5.62 7.39
CA GLY A 285 18.45 5.53 8.75
C GLY A 285 17.58 6.27 9.77
N SER A 286 16.31 6.33 9.51
CA SER A 286 15.28 7.08 10.23
C SER A 286 14.40 6.15 11.06
N ALA A 287 13.83 6.67 12.16
CA ALA A 287 12.86 5.92 12.94
C ALA A 287 11.51 5.82 12.21
N VAL A 288 10.76 4.74 12.51
CA VAL A 288 9.37 4.60 12.12
C VAL A 288 8.47 4.45 13.35
N ILE A 289 7.40 5.24 13.41
CA ILE A 289 6.36 5.11 14.42
C ILE A 289 5.49 3.91 14.03
N CYS A 290 5.41 2.91 14.90
CA CYS A 290 4.56 1.74 14.67
C CYS A 290 3.12 2.07 15.04
N ILE A 291 2.22 2.05 14.07
CA ILE A 291 0.78 2.30 14.27
C ILE A 291 0.01 1.01 13.92
N PRO A 292 -0.35 0.18 14.91
CA PRO A 292 -1.04 -1.09 14.68
C PRO A 292 -2.46 -0.94 14.11
N ASP A 293 -3.20 0.07 14.57
CA ASP A 293 -4.49 0.49 14.04
C ASP A 293 -4.56 2.02 13.99
N PRO A 294 -4.49 2.65 12.82
CA PRO A 294 -4.56 4.10 12.72
C PRO A 294 -5.89 4.69 13.16
N ARG A 295 -6.95 3.88 13.27
CA ARG A 295 -8.28 4.33 13.69
C ARG A 295 -8.50 4.24 15.21
N ALA A 296 -7.48 3.79 15.95
CA ALA A 296 -7.57 3.65 17.40
C ALA A 296 -7.84 4.98 18.11
N GLY A 297 -8.50 4.89 19.27
CA GLY A 297 -8.88 6.02 20.10
C GLY A 297 -10.35 6.39 20.03
N SER A 298 -10.74 7.35 20.86
CA SER A 298 -12.11 7.88 20.94
C SER A 298 -12.08 9.40 21.11
N PRO A 299 -12.43 10.15 20.06
CA PRO A 299 -12.89 9.72 18.72
C PRO A 299 -11.83 8.92 17.94
N PRO A 300 -12.21 8.23 16.83
CA PRO A 300 -11.25 7.52 15.97
C PRO A 300 -10.10 8.43 15.51
N LEU A 301 -8.89 7.88 15.32
CA LEU A 301 -7.63 8.55 14.97
C LEU A 301 -6.94 9.33 16.11
N THR A 302 -7.52 9.35 17.31
CA THR A 302 -6.92 10.05 18.47
C THR A 302 -5.49 9.55 18.73
N GLU A 303 -5.27 8.23 18.77
CA GLU A 303 -3.93 7.68 19.06
C GLU A 303 -2.92 7.98 17.95
N LEU A 304 -3.35 8.03 16.69
CA LEU A 304 -2.51 8.44 15.57
C LEU A 304 -2.03 9.89 15.73
N LEU A 305 -2.95 10.81 16.03
CA LEU A 305 -2.61 12.24 16.23
C LEU A 305 -1.70 12.45 17.43
N GLU A 306 -1.96 11.74 18.54
CA GLU A 306 -1.11 11.74 19.74
C GLU A 306 0.31 11.24 19.44
N ASP A 307 0.44 10.15 18.69
CA ASP A 307 1.74 9.57 18.34
C ASP A 307 2.52 10.46 17.35
N VAL A 308 1.86 11.07 16.35
CA VAL A 308 2.47 12.04 15.44
C VAL A 308 3.04 13.22 16.22
N GLN A 309 2.25 13.82 17.10
CA GLN A 309 2.69 14.94 17.95
C GLN A 309 3.83 14.53 18.89
N LYS A 310 3.66 13.42 19.59
CA LYS A 310 4.60 12.92 20.61
C LYS A 310 5.98 12.61 20.04
N TYR A 311 6.02 11.92 18.92
CA TYR A 311 7.26 11.50 18.30
C TYR A 311 7.75 12.47 17.22
N LYS A 312 7.00 13.53 16.94
CA LYS A 312 7.29 14.52 15.89
C LYS A 312 7.47 13.87 14.52
N GLY A 313 6.48 13.06 14.10
CA GLY A 313 6.48 12.42 12.79
C GLY A 313 6.61 13.44 11.66
N THR A 314 7.48 13.18 10.69
CA THR A 314 7.81 14.13 9.61
C THR A 314 7.39 13.68 8.23
N VAL A 315 7.40 12.37 7.96
CA VAL A 315 7.04 11.79 6.67
C VAL A 315 5.82 10.90 6.84
N MET A 316 4.73 11.24 6.17
CA MET A 316 3.48 10.52 6.32
C MET A 316 2.88 10.13 4.96
N HIS A 317 2.83 8.82 4.70
CA HIS A 317 2.12 8.24 3.57
C HIS A 317 0.77 7.74 4.04
N CYS A 318 -0.33 8.19 3.40
CA CYS A 318 -1.68 7.81 3.77
C CYS A 318 -2.58 7.65 2.54
N VAL A 319 -3.79 7.16 2.79
CA VAL A 319 -4.89 7.19 1.83
C VAL A 319 -5.76 8.44 2.06
N PRO A 320 -6.48 8.95 1.04
CA PRO A 320 -7.31 10.14 1.20
C PRO A 320 -8.29 10.09 2.38
N ALA A 321 -8.89 8.92 2.63
CA ALA A 321 -9.81 8.72 3.74
C ALA A 321 -9.17 8.98 5.12
N LEU A 322 -7.87 8.66 5.28
CA LEU A 322 -7.16 8.90 6.54
C LEU A 322 -6.85 10.39 6.71
N TYR A 323 -6.41 11.09 5.65
CA TYR A 323 -6.24 12.54 5.65
C TYR A 323 -7.55 13.25 5.98
N ALA A 324 -8.67 12.84 5.36
CA ALA A 324 -9.99 13.39 5.64
C ALA A 324 -10.39 13.18 7.12
N GLY A 325 -10.14 11.99 7.67
CA GLY A 325 -10.41 11.69 9.07
C GLY A 325 -9.60 12.57 10.03
N MET A 326 -8.33 12.82 9.72
CA MET A 326 -7.47 13.70 10.54
C MET A 326 -7.96 15.16 10.52
N VAL A 327 -8.23 15.73 9.35
CA VAL A 327 -8.71 17.12 9.22
C VAL A 327 -10.08 17.30 9.90
N ASN A 328 -10.95 16.31 9.78
CA ASN A 328 -12.30 16.36 10.38
C ASN A 328 -12.35 15.88 11.84
N HIS A 329 -11.21 15.52 12.42
CA HIS A 329 -11.18 15.10 13.82
C HIS A 329 -11.62 16.24 14.75
N PRO A 330 -12.59 16.03 15.66
CA PRO A 330 -13.21 17.10 16.45
C PRO A 330 -12.23 17.88 17.33
N ASN A 331 -11.08 17.30 17.63
CA ASN A 331 -10.03 17.90 18.44
C ASN A 331 -8.75 18.18 17.65
N VAL A 332 -8.76 18.20 16.31
CA VAL A 332 -7.53 18.36 15.51
C VAL A 332 -6.73 19.59 15.91
N ALA A 333 -7.40 20.70 16.19
CA ALA A 333 -6.74 21.95 16.61
C ALA A 333 -5.98 21.88 17.97
N LYS A 334 -6.15 20.79 18.73
CA LYS A 334 -5.42 20.56 19.99
C LYS A 334 -4.08 19.86 19.79
N TYR A 335 -3.82 19.31 18.58
CA TYR A 335 -2.61 18.58 18.26
C TYR A 335 -1.64 19.46 17.47
N ASP A 336 -0.39 19.44 17.85
CA ASP A 336 0.68 20.05 17.07
C ASP A 336 1.15 19.06 15.97
N LEU A 337 0.73 19.32 14.74
CA LEU A 337 1.10 18.53 13.57
C LEU A 337 2.16 19.24 12.69
N SER A 338 2.72 20.34 13.16
CA SER A 338 3.69 21.16 12.40
C SER A 338 5.01 20.46 12.11
N SER A 339 5.28 19.32 12.76
CA SER A 339 6.44 18.49 12.47
C SER A 339 6.34 17.78 11.12
N ILE A 340 5.13 17.59 10.57
CA ILE A 340 4.93 16.91 9.29
C ILE A 340 5.48 17.79 8.16
N LYS A 341 6.34 17.21 7.31
CA LYS A 341 7.02 17.91 6.20
C LYS A 341 6.55 17.40 4.82
N ALA A 342 6.39 16.10 4.68
CA ALA A 342 6.07 15.46 3.41
C ALA A 342 4.92 14.46 3.57
N CYS A 343 3.91 14.57 2.71
CA CYS A 343 2.75 13.71 2.72
C CYS A 343 2.50 13.10 1.33
N GLY A 344 2.64 11.77 1.23
CA GLY A 344 2.24 11.05 0.02
C GLY A 344 0.82 10.52 0.16
N SER A 345 -0.02 10.78 -0.84
CA SER A 345 -1.37 10.21 -0.93
C SER A 345 -1.43 9.19 -2.07
N GLY A 346 -2.01 8.03 -1.83
CA GLY A 346 -2.10 6.97 -2.84
C GLY A 346 -3.26 6.01 -2.60
N ALA A 347 -3.33 4.97 -3.42
CA ALA A 347 -4.37 3.93 -3.44
C ALA A 347 -5.76 4.41 -3.90
N ALA A 348 -6.06 5.70 -3.82
CA ALA A 348 -7.29 6.32 -4.31
C ALA A 348 -6.99 7.76 -4.78
N PRO A 349 -7.83 8.34 -5.66
CA PRO A 349 -7.69 9.74 -6.08
C PRO A 349 -7.74 10.71 -4.90
N LEU A 350 -6.86 11.70 -4.92
CA LEU A 350 -6.80 12.74 -3.89
C LEU A 350 -7.69 13.93 -4.28
N PRO A 351 -8.79 14.23 -3.57
CA PRO A 351 -9.57 15.42 -3.82
C PRO A 351 -8.74 16.68 -3.55
N PRO A 352 -8.71 17.67 -4.49
CA PRO A 352 -7.92 18.88 -4.33
C PRO A 352 -8.21 19.67 -3.06
N GLU A 353 -9.49 19.79 -2.69
CA GLU A 353 -9.90 20.50 -1.48
C GLU A 353 -9.43 19.80 -0.19
N LEU A 354 -9.42 18.46 -0.19
CA LEU A 354 -8.86 17.71 0.94
C LEU A 354 -7.36 17.99 1.11
N ALA A 355 -6.61 17.99 0.01
CA ALA A 355 -5.19 18.30 0.06
C ALA A 355 -4.96 19.71 0.62
N LYS A 356 -5.65 20.72 0.11
CA LYS A 356 -5.56 22.12 0.58
C LYS A 356 -5.91 22.26 2.07
N ASN A 357 -6.97 21.60 2.51
CA ASN A 357 -7.40 21.65 3.91
C ASN A 357 -6.37 21.00 4.83
N PHE A 358 -5.79 19.87 4.42
CA PHE A 358 -4.74 19.23 5.20
C PHE A 358 -3.44 20.06 5.23
N GLU A 359 -3.04 20.63 4.10
CA GLU A 359 -1.88 21.54 4.01
C GLU A 359 -2.06 22.79 4.88
N ALA A 360 -3.26 23.38 4.89
CA ALA A 360 -3.55 24.52 5.75
C ALA A 360 -3.49 24.16 7.25
N ALA A 361 -3.84 22.95 7.62
CA ALA A 361 -3.82 22.48 9.02
C ALA A 361 -2.43 22.08 9.51
N THR A 362 -1.53 21.67 8.61
CA THR A 362 -0.22 21.09 8.98
C THR A 362 0.98 21.88 8.49
N GLY A 363 0.81 22.67 7.43
CA GLY A 363 1.92 23.32 6.70
C GLY A 363 2.67 22.36 5.75
N ALA A 364 2.35 21.07 5.74
CA ALA A 364 3.00 20.07 4.90
C ALA A 364 2.37 20.03 3.50
N ILE A 365 3.17 19.68 2.49
CA ILE A 365 2.68 19.47 1.11
C ILE A 365 2.18 18.05 0.95
N VAL A 366 0.97 17.90 0.38
CA VAL A 366 0.42 16.60 0.01
C VAL A 366 0.57 16.38 -1.50
N PHE A 367 1.28 15.34 -1.91
CA PHE A 367 1.42 14.95 -3.31
C PHE A 367 0.80 13.57 -3.57
N GLU A 368 0.23 13.39 -4.76
CA GLU A 368 -0.37 12.12 -5.16
C GLU A 368 0.68 11.20 -5.78
N GLY A 369 0.66 9.91 -5.39
CA GLY A 369 1.46 8.86 -5.97
C GLY A 369 0.58 7.71 -6.48
N TYR A 370 0.99 7.10 -7.56
CA TYR A 370 0.31 5.98 -8.19
C TYR A 370 1.23 4.78 -8.32
N GLY A 371 0.65 3.60 -8.11
CA GLY A 371 1.32 2.35 -8.29
C GLY A 371 0.43 1.15 -7.95
N LEU A 372 1.02 -0.01 -8.08
CA LEU A 372 0.36 -1.31 -7.88
C LEU A 372 1.25 -2.20 -7.03
N THR A 373 0.70 -3.27 -6.48
CA THR A 373 1.50 -4.30 -5.80
C THR A 373 2.59 -4.84 -6.72
N GLU A 374 2.28 -4.99 -7.99
CA GLU A 374 3.15 -5.46 -9.07
C GLU A 374 4.30 -4.50 -9.41
N THR A 375 4.32 -3.32 -8.80
CA THR A 375 5.35 -2.29 -9.06
C THR A 375 6.08 -1.78 -7.82
N SER A 376 5.97 -2.46 -6.68
CA SER A 376 6.79 -2.34 -5.45
C SER A 376 6.62 -1.12 -4.52
N PRO A 377 5.63 -0.22 -4.52
CA PRO A 377 4.48 -0.15 -5.39
C PRO A 377 4.54 0.94 -6.47
N MET A 378 5.38 1.98 -6.36
CA MET A 378 5.20 3.26 -7.04
C MET A 378 5.81 3.28 -8.44
N THR A 379 5.08 3.85 -9.39
CA THR A 379 5.54 4.09 -10.76
C THR A 379 5.44 5.56 -11.17
N HIS A 380 4.42 6.26 -10.71
CA HIS A 380 4.19 7.67 -11.00
C HIS A 380 3.98 8.44 -9.71
N ALA A 381 4.41 9.67 -9.69
CA ALA A 381 4.12 10.57 -8.59
C ALA A 381 4.02 12.02 -9.10
N ASN A 382 3.14 12.79 -8.48
CA ASN A 382 3.19 14.23 -8.60
C ASN A 382 4.49 14.74 -7.97
N PRO A 383 5.13 15.77 -8.53
CA PRO A 383 6.20 16.46 -7.81
C PRO A 383 5.70 16.94 -6.44
N SER A 384 6.55 16.77 -5.45
CA SER A 384 6.27 17.25 -4.09
C SER A 384 6.53 18.76 -3.92
N LEU A 385 6.57 19.50 -5.04
CA LEU A 385 6.75 20.95 -5.12
C LEU A 385 5.46 21.58 -5.66
N THR A 386 4.93 22.59 -4.98
CA THR A 386 3.61 23.18 -5.26
C THR A 386 3.48 23.74 -6.67
N ASN A 387 4.54 24.36 -7.20
CA ASN A 387 4.57 24.96 -8.53
C ASN A 387 4.66 23.94 -9.68
N LEU A 388 5.00 22.69 -9.39
CA LEU A 388 5.15 21.62 -10.39
C LEU A 388 4.01 20.59 -10.34
N ARG A 389 3.31 20.49 -9.22
CA ARG A 389 2.26 19.49 -9.02
C ARG A 389 0.97 19.83 -9.77
N LYS A 390 0.20 18.79 -10.16
CA LYS A 390 -1.09 18.93 -10.84
C LYS A 390 -2.13 18.01 -10.19
N PHE A 391 -3.16 18.58 -9.61
CA PHE A 391 -4.28 17.80 -9.06
C PHE A 391 -5.09 17.11 -10.17
N GLY A 392 -5.65 15.94 -9.87
CA GLY A 392 -6.43 15.14 -10.82
C GLY A 392 -5.58 14.27 -11.76
N ALA A 393 -4.26 14.37 -11.67
CA ALA A 393 -3.31 13.54 -12.39
C ALA A 393 -2.51 12.66 -11.40
N ILE A 394 -2.15 11.45 -11.81
CA ILE A 394 -1.32 10.54 -11.00
C ILE A 394 0.16 10.94 -10.98
N GLY A 395 0.50 12.02 -11.64
CA GLY A 395 1.88 12.50 -11.75
C GLY A 395 2.58 12.08 -13.02
N VAL A 396 3.90 12.07 -12.95
CA VAL A 396 4.81 11.64 -14.01
C VAL A 396 5.59 10.39 -13.55
N PRO A 397 6.12 9.57 -14.48
CA PRO A 397 6.96 8.43 -14.10
C PRO A 397 8.14 8.86 -13.24
N ILE A 398 8.42 8.14 -12.15
CA ILE A 398 9.56 8.39 -11.27
C ILE A 398 10.89 7.93 -11.91
N PRO A 399 12.08 8.22 -11.34
CA PRO A 399 13.38 7.84 -11.93
C PRO A 399 13.41 6.40 -12.43
N ASP A 400 14.08 6.18 -13.57
CA ASP A 400 14.24 4.88 -14.25
C ASP A 400 12.94 4.15 -14.64
N THR A 401 11.81 4.85 -14.57
CA THR A 401 10.51 4.31 -14.98
C THR A 401 10.12 4.84 -16.35
N MET A 402 9.87 3.92 -17.28
CA MET A 402 9.30 4.22 -18.59
C MET A 402 7.82 3.88 -18.56
N SER A 403 7.01 4.80 -19.04
CA SER A 403 5.56 4.60 -19.16
C SER A 403 5.06 5.03 -20.53
N VAL A 404 4.15 4.25 -21.09
CA VAL A 404 3.52 4.51 -22.40
C VAL A 404 2.03 4.21 -22.31
N ILE A 405 1.26 4.81 -23.22
CA ILE A 405 -0.14 4.45 -23.43
C ILE A 405 -0.21 3.50 -24.61
N VAL A 406 -0.88 2.35 -24.43
CA VAL A 406 -1.02 1.34 -25.47
C VAL A 406 -2.47 1.08 -25.83
N ASP A 407 -2.71 0.54 -27.03
CA ASP A 407 -4.05 0.15 -27.46
C ASP A 407 -4.69 -0.86 -26.49
N MET A 408 -6.00 -0.74 -26.28
CA MET A 408 -6.74 -1.54 -25.31
C MET A 408 -7.03 -2.97 -25.79
N GLU A 409 -6.89 -3.28 -27.09
CA GLU A 409 -7.22 -4.59 -27.64
C GLU A 409 -6.03 -5.55 -27.50
N THR A 410 -4.87 -5.14 -27.99
CA THR A 410 -3.69 -6.01 -28.01
C THR A 410 -2.63 -5.64 -26.98
N GLY A 411 -2.57 -4.36 -26.60
CA GLY A 411 -1.54 -3.79 -25.74
C GLY A 411 -0.15 -3.68 -26.41
N ASN A 412 -0.08 -3.85 -27.74
CA ASN A 412 1.19 -3.89 -28.47
C ASN A 412 1.54 -2.58 -29.21
N LYS A 413 0.51 -1.77 -29.52
CA LYS A 413 0.69 -0.52 -30.25
C LYS A 413 0.73 0.64 -29.25
N VAL A 414 1.85 1.38 -29.23
CA VAL A 414 1.94 2.65 -28.50
C VAL A 414 1.06 3.69 -29.22
N LEU A 415 0.21 4.35 -28.47
CA LEU A 415 -0.69 5.39 -28.96
C LEU A 415 0.00 6.75 -29.00
N ALA A 416 -0.53 7.67 -29.80
CA ALA A 416 -0.05 9.02 -29.87
C ALA A 416 -0.37 9.80 -28.58
N HIS A 417 0.32 10.91 -28.38
CA HIS A 417 0.09 11.81 -27.26
C HIS A 417 -1.37 12.30 -27.25
N GLY A 418 -2.00 12.30 -26.07
CA GLY A 418 -3.41 12.68 -25.88
C GLY A 418 -4.42 11.56 -26.17
N GLU A 419 -4.03 10.46 -26.84
CA GLU A 419 -4.92 9.32 -27.04
C GLU A 419 -5.11 8.52 -25.76
N THR A 420 -6.32 8.02 -25.54
CA THR A 420 -6.68 7.20 -24.38
C THR A 420 -6.46 5.72 -24.66
N GLY A 421 -5.74 5.06 -23.78
CA GLY A 421 -5.44 3.62 -23.84
C GLY A 421 -5.04 3.05 -22.49
N GLU A 422 -4.47 1.86 -22.48
CA GLU A 422 -3.98 1.21 -21.26
C GLU A 422 -2.57 1.73 -20.90
N ILE A 423 -2.36 2.04 -19.62
CA ILE A 423 -1.04 2.46 -19.12
C ILE A 423 -0.15 1.22 -19.02
N ALA A 424 1.01 1.26 -19.66
CA ALA A 424 2.01 0.21 -19.61
C ALA A 424 3.32 0.76 -19.03
N VAL A 425 3.95 0.01 -18.11
CA VAL A 425 5.13 0.47 -17.38
C VAL A 425 6.29 -0.52 -17.47
N ASN A 426 7.50 0.03 -17.56
CA ASN A 426 8.76 -0.70 -17.46
C ASN A 426 9.68 0.02 -16.47
N GLY A 427 10.33 -0.70 -15.59
CA GLY A 427 11.24 -0.14 -14.59
C GLY A 427 11.82 -1.21 -13.68
N PRO A 428 12.86 -0.89 -12.90
CA PRO A 428 13.52 -1.85 -12.02
C PRO A 428 12.64 -2.31 -10.87
N GLN A 429 11.58 -1.60 -10.55
CA GLN A 429 10.60 -1.90 -9.51
C GLN A 429 9.47 -2.83 -9.97
N VAL A 430 9.37 -3.13 -11.26
CA VAL A 430 8.32 -3.99 -11.82
C VAL A 430 8.58 -5.45 -11.45
N PHE A 431 7.56 -6.14 -10.99
CA PHE A 431 7.60 -7.52 -10.49
C PHE A 431 8.01 -8.55 -11.55
N SER A 432 8.35 -9.76 -11.11
CA SER A 432 8.77 -10.85 -12.00
C SER A 432 7.60 -11.68 -12.55
N GLY A 433 6.37 -11.42 -12.09
CA GLY A 433 5.17 -12.18 -12.45
C GLY A 433 4.39 -12.66 -11.23
N TYR A 434 3.36 -13.48 -11.46
CA TYR A 434 2.52 -14.04 -10.40
C TYR A 434 2.97 -15.45 -10.01
N TRP A 435 3.01 -15.70 -8.70
CA TRP A 435 3.41 -16.99 -8.12
C TRP A 435 2.53 -18.13 -8.64
N ASN A 436 3.17 -19.15 -9.23
CA ASN A 436 2.52 -20.34 -9.84
C ASN A 436 1.42 -20.00 -10.86
N LYS A 437 1.48 -18.81 -11.51
CA LYS A 437 0.48 -18.35 -12.48
C LYS A 437 1.16 -17.88 -13.79
N PRO A 438 1.80 -18.79 -14.56
CA PRO A 438 2.52 -18.40 -15.77
C PRO A 438 1.62 -17.84 -16.89
N LYS A 439 0.37 -18.31 -17.00
CA LYS A 439 -0.59 -17.80 -17.98
C LYS A 439 -0.97 -16.36 -17.68
N GLU A 440 -1.41 -16.11 -16.45
CA GLU A 440 -1.78 -14.76 -15.97
C GLU A 440 -0.60 -13.79 -16.00
N THR A 441 0.61 -14.30 -15.81
CA THR A 441 1.85 -13.52 -15.99
C THR A 441 2.03 -13.11 -17.45
N ALA A 442 1.89 -14.04 -18.39
CA ALA A 442 2.02 -13.76 -19.81
C ALA A 442 0.95 -12.77 -20.34
N GLU A 443 -0.24 -12.79 -19.75
CA GLU A 443 -1.34 -11.88 -20.11
C GLU A 443 -1.04 -10.41 -19.80
N VAL A 444 -0.22 -10.14 -18.80
CA VAL A 444 0.04 -8.77 -18.32
C VAL A 444 1.38 -8.19 -18.78
N PHE A 445 2.19 -8.93 -19.54
CA PHE A 445 3.43 -8.40 -20.12
C PHE A 445 3.35 -8.28 -21.63
N ARG A 446 3.94 -7.21 -22.16
CA ARG A 446 4.07 -6.97 -23.61
C ARG A 446 5.49 -6.51 -23.94
N LYS A 447 6.01 -6.98 -25.08
CA LYS A 447 7.32 -6.56 -25.58
C LYS A 447 7.17 -5.36 -26.52
N ILE A 448 7.59 -4.19 -26.07
CA ILE A 448 7.49 -2.93 -26.81
C ILE A 448 8.89 -2.35 -26.97
N GLY A 449 9.33 -2.14 -28.22
CA GLY A 449 10.67 -1.62 -28.48
C GLY A 449 11.82 -2.47 -27.89
N GLY A 450 11.61 -3.79 -27.78
CA GLY A 450 12.60 -4.72 -27.21
C GLY A 450 12.61 -4.80 -25.67
N LYS A 451 11.79 -4.02 -24.95
CA LYS A 451 11.65 -4.04 -23.49
C LYS A 451 10.33 -4.66 -23.08
N ASP A 452 10.31 -5.31 -21.91
CA ASP A 452 9.10 -5.89 -21.34
C ASP A 452 8.34 -4.84 -20.52
N TYR A 453 7.11 -4.53 -20.94
CA TYR A 453 6.21 -3.61 -20.25
C TYR A 453 5.12 -4.39 -19.54
N PHE A 454 4.85 -4.01 -18.31
CA PHE A 454 3.72 -4.48 -17.54
C PHE A 454 2.48 -3.64 -17.86
N LEU A 455 1.40 -4.30 -18.26
CA LEU A 455 0.09 -3.71 -18.49
C LEU A 455 -0.62 -3.54 -17.14
N THR A 456 -0.89 -2.31 -16.75
CA THR A 456 -1.42 -2.01 -15.41
C THR A 456 -2.89 -2.37 -15.22
N GLY A 457 -3.63 -2.53 -16.31
CA GLY A 457 -5.08 -2.64 -16.30
C GLY A 457 -5.79 -1.30 -16.02
N ASP A 458 -5.06 -0.20 -15.89
CA ASP A 458 -5.61 1.14 -15.73
C ASP A 458 -5.58 1.88 -17.07
N ILE A 459 -6.70 2.52 -17.41
CA ILE A 459 -6.88 3.28 -18.67
C ILE A 459 -6.64 4.74 -18.39
N GLY A 460 -5.91 5.40 -19.27
CA GLY A 460 -5.57 6.81 -19.14
C GLY A 460 -4.98 7.40 -20.41
N HIS A 461 -4.50 8.61 -20.28
CA HIS A 461 -3.80 9.34 -21.35
C HIS A 461 -2.68 10.19 -20.75
N ILE A 462 -1.81 10.69 -21.60
CA ILE A 462 -0.81 11.70 -21.24
C ILE A 462 -1.35 13.07 -21.70
N ASP A 463 -1.44 14.02 -20.79
CA ASP A 463 -1.90 15.38 -21.11
C ASP A 463 -0.78 16.25 -21.71
N ASP A 464 -1.14 17.47 -22.15
CA ASP A 464 -0.22 18.39 -22.82
C ASP A 464 0.97 18.83 -21.96
N ASP A 465 0.86 18.74 -20.64
CA ASP A 465 1.92 19.01 -19.69
C ASP A 465 2.82 17.78 -19.42
N GLY A 466 2.46 16.60 -19.95
CA GLY A 466 3.16 15.34 -19.74
C GLY A 466 2.73 14.56 -18.51
N PHE A 467 1.66 14.95 -17.83
CA PHE A 467 1.10 14.21 -16.72
C PHE A 467 0.24 13.04 -17.20
N PHE A 468 0.31 11.94 -16.46
CA PHE A 468 -0.57 10.80 -16.67
C PHE A 468 -1.88 11.03 -15.90
N VAL A 469 -3.00 10.87 -16.62
CA VAL A 469 -4.34 11.00 -16.08
C VAL A 469 -5.05 9.67 -16.23
N ILE A 470 -5.53 9.08 -15.12
CA ILE A 470 -6.32 7.85 -15.15
C ILE A 470 -7.78 8.19 -15.40
N SER A 471 -8.34 7.58 -16.43
CA SER A 471 -9.78 7.64 -16.71
C SER A 471 -10.55 6.59 -15.91
N ASP A 472 -10.10 5.32 -15.93
CA ASP A 472 -10.70 4.22 -15.13
C ASP A 472 -9.86 2.94 -15.19
N ARG A 473 -10.40 1.86 -14.63
CA ARG A 473 -9.88 0.49 -14.82
C ARG A 473 -10.54 -0.18 -16.02
N LYS A 474 -9.74 -0.86 -16.84
CA LYS A 474 -10.18 -1.59 -18.04
C LYS A 474 -11.35 -2.54 -17.77
N LYS A 475 -11.35 -3.20 -16.61
CA LYS A 475 -12.35 -4.19 -16.20
C LYS A 475 -13.61 -3.59 -15.55
N ASP A 476 -13.53 -2.36 -15.07
CA ASP A 476 -14.66 -1.67 -14.42
C ASP A 476 -15.46 -0.83 -15.45
N MET A 477 -14.96 -0.71 -16.66
CA MET A 477 -15.58 0.00 -17.77
C MET A 477 -16.95 -0.57 -18.12
N VAL A 478 -17.95 0.28 -18.24
CA VAL A 478 -19.34 -0.07 -18.55
C VAL A 478 -19.59 0.04 -20.05
N ASN A 479 -20.09 -1.03 -20.66
CA ASN A 479 -20.43 -1.04 -22.10
C ASN A 479 -21.88 -0.61 -22.32
N VAL A 480 -22.10 0.63 -22.69
CA VAL A 480 -23.44 1.20 -22.92
C VAL A 480 -23.70 1.34 -24.42
N GLY A 481 -24.27 0.30 -25.03
CA GLY A 481 -24.60 0.33 -26.48
C GLY A 481 -23.35 0.45 -27.38
N GLY A 482 -22.25 -0.21 -27.01
CA GLY A 482 -20.97 -0.11 -27.72
C GLY A 482 -20.10 1.08 -27.31
N LEU A 483 -20.66 2.05 -26.58
CA LEU A 483 -19.91 3.19 -26.01
C LEU A 483 -19.35 2.81 -24.63
N LYS A 484 -18.15 3.31 -24.34
CA LYS A 484 -17.44 3.02 -23.10
C LYS A 484 -17.68 4.13 -22.08
N ALA A 485 -18.43 3.82 -21.01
CA ALA A 485 -18.59 4.71 -19.87
C ALA A 485 -17.62 4.31 -18.75
N TYR A 486 -16.93 5.29 -18.18
CA TYR A 486 -15.93 5.09 -17.13
C TYR A 486 -16.53 5.45 -15.77
N PRO A 487 -16.69 4.49 -14.84
CA PRO A 487 -17.23 4.73 -13.51
C PRO A 487 -16.58 5.89 -12.78
N ARG A 488 -15.25 6.03 -12.85
CA ARG A 488 -14.53 7.12 -12.18
C ARG A 488 -14.98 8.51 -12.66
N GLU A 489 -15.11 8.73 -13.97
CA GLU A 489 -15.57 10.00 -14.51
C GLU A 489 -16.98 10.37 -14.02
N ILE A 490 -17.82 9.33 -13.89
CA ILE A 490 -19.18 9.49 -13.37
C ILE A 490 -19.14 9.83 -11.87
N GLU A 491 -18.33 9.12 -11.11
CA GLU A 491 -18.14 9.35 -9.68
C GLU A 491 -17.56 10.74 -9.40
N ASP A 492 -16.55 11.17 -10.16
CA ASP A 492 -15.96 12.51 -10.04
C ASP A 492 -17.01 13.60 -10.25
N THR A 493 -17.88 13.42 -11.26
CA THR A 493 -19.01 14.33 -11.49
C THR A 493 -20.01 14.32 -10.33
N LEU A 494 -20.33 13.13 -9.78
CA LEU A 494 -21.24 13.01 -8.63
C LEU A 494 -20.68 13.63 -7.35
N TYR A 495 -19.36 13.60 -7.15
CA TYR A 495 -18.70 14.27 -6.02
C TYR A 495 -18.84 15.80 -6.05
N GLU A 496 -19.08 16.42 -7.22
CA GLU A 496 -19.36 17.84 -7.31
C GLU A 496 -20.74 18.21 -6.74
N HIS A 497 -21.63 17.23 -6.55
CA HIS A 497 -22.96 17.48 -6.01
C HIS A 497 -22.88 17.89 -4.53
N PRO A 498 -23.51 19.01 -4.09
CA PRO A 498 -23.35 19.54 -2.73
C PRO A 498 -23.64 18.55 -1.60
N ALA A 499 -24.61 17.66 -1.80
CA ALA A 499 -25.07 16.72 -0.78
C ALA A 499 -24.30 15.39 -0.76
N ILE A 500 -23.45 15.07 -1.75
CA ILE A 500 -22.79 13.76 -1.85
C ILE A 500 -21.45 13.77 -1.10
N ALA A 501 -21.29 12.81 -0.19
CA ALA A 501 -20.03 12.55 0.53
C ALA A 501 -19.19 11.47 -0.17
N MET A 502 -19.86 10.39 -0.67
CA MET A 502 -19.18 9.32 -1.40
C MET A 502 -20.07 8.84 -2.56
N ALA A 503 -19.44 8.44 -3.66
CA ALA A 503 -20.11 7.88 -4.81
C ALA A 503 -19.36 6.66 -5.35
N ALA A 504 -20.10 5.69 -5.89
CA ALA A 504 -19.58 4.57 -6.65
C ALA A 504 -20.52 4.27 -7.83
N ALA A 505 -19.96 4.01 -9.01
CA ALA A 505 -20.71 3.63 -10.19
C ALA A 505 -20.33 2.22 -10.67
N ILE A 506 -21.31 1.48 -11.16
CA ILE A 506 -21.13 0.13 -11.72
C ILE A 506 -21.90 -0.04 -13.01
N GLY A 507 -21.47 -1.00 -13.84
CA GLY A 507 -22.26 -1.51 -14.96
C GLY A 507 -23.24 -2.58 -14.49
N VAL A 508 -24.49 -2.45 -14.93
CA VAL A 508 -25.54 -3.47 -14.71
C VAL A 508 -26.00 -3.99 -16.06
N PRO A 509 -25.92 -5.32 -16.33
CA PRO A 509 -26.40 -5.91 -17.57
C PRO A 509 -27.88 -5.62 -17.81
N LYS A 510 -28.25 -5.37 -19.05
CA LYS A 510 -29.67 -5.16 -19.41
C LYS A 510 -30.51 -6.44 -19.44
N GLY A 511 -29.86 -7.62 -19.39
CA GLY A 511 -30.54 -8.91 -19.44
C GLY A 511 -31.02 -9.30 -20.83
N ASP A 512 -30.46 -8.70 -21.88
CA ASP A 512 -30.84 -8.89 -23.29
C ASP A 512 -29.83 -9.68 -24.12
N ASP A 513 -28.93 -10.45 -23.50
CA ASP A 513 -27.85 -11.25 -24.12
C ASP A 513 -26.93 -10.48 -25.11
N THR A 514 -27.06 -9.15 -25.18
CA THR A 514 -26.25 -8.31 -26.09
C THR A 514 -24.92 -7.88 -25.49
N GLY A 515 -24.67 -8.19 -24.20
CA GLY A 515 -23.53 -7.70 -23.46
C GLY A 515 -23.62 -6.19 -23.16
N ASN A 516 -24.78 -5.57 -23.40
CA ASN A 516 -25.04 -4.19 -23.07
C ASN A 516 -25.35 -4.02 -21.59
N GLU A 517 -24.81 -2.93 -21.05
CA GLU A 517 -25.02 -2.53 -19.66
C GLU A 517 -25.67 -1.14 -19.59
N PHE A 518 -26.08 -0.78 -18.41
CA PHE A 518 -26.37 0.60 -18.04
C PHE A 518 -25.64 0.98 -16.76
N VAL A 519 -25.43 2.27 -16.56
CA VAL A 519 -24.76 2.78 -15.36
C VAL A 519 -25.75 2.85 -14.22
N LYS A 520 -25.38 2.26 -13.06
CA LYS A 520 -26.03 2.47 -11.77
C LYS A 520 -25.04 3.10 -10.79
N ALA A 521 -25.48 4.11 -10.03
CA ALA A 521 -24.68 4.75 -9.01
C ALA A 521 -25.20 4.44 -7.59
N PHE A 522 -24.27 4.35 -6.64
CA PHE A 522 -24.51 4.27 -5.20
C PHE A 522 -23.90 5.50 -4.57
N VAL A 523 -24.65 6.20 -3.71
CA VAL A 523 -24.18 7.44 -3.09
C VAL A 523 -24.42 7.45 -1.60
N VAL A 524 -23.47 8.03 -0.85
CA VAL A 524 -23.59 8.34 0.57
C VAL A 524 -23.74 9.86 0.68
N LEU A 525 -24.75 10.31 1.40
CA LEU A 525 -24.97 11.74 1.61
C LEU A 525 -24.10 12.28 2.75
N LYS A 526 -23.76 13.55 2.68
CA LYS A 526 -23.09 14.28 3.78
C LYS A 526 -24.02 14.36 5.01
N PRO A 527 -23.48 14.34 6.23
CA PRO A 527 -24.28 14.48 7.45
C PRO A 527 -25.19 15.72 7.39
N GLY A 528 -26.48 15.51 7.65
CA GLY A 528 -27.48 16.59 7.66
C GLY A 528 -27.95 17.06 6.30
N MET A 529 -27.42 16.52 5.20
CA MET A 529 -27.89 16.83 3.86
C MET A 529 -28.92 15.81 3.38
N THR A 530 -29.82 16.26 2.51
CA THR A 530 -30.83 15.42 1.85
C THR A 530 -30.77 15.61 0.34
N ALA A 531 -31.01 14.55 -0.38
CA ALA A 531 -31.22 14.54 -1.83
C ALA A 531 -32.01 13.29 -2.20
N THR A 532 -32.75 13.34 -3.29
CA THR A 532 -33.45 12.17 -3.83
C THR A 532 -32.66 11.56 -4.99
N PRO A 533 -32.86 10.27 -5.32
CA PRO A 533 -32.27 9.66 -6.51
C PRO A 533 -32.52 10.44 -7.79
N ASP A 534 -33.73 10.96 -7.97
CA ASP A 534 -34.13 11.71 -9.16
C ASP A 534 -33.40 13.06 -9.28
N GLU A 535 -33.16 13.76 -8.18
CA GLU A 535 -32.37 15.00 -8.14
C GLU A 535 -30.91 14.73 -8.54
N ILE A 536 -30.32 13.64 -8.05
CA ILE A 536 -28.94 13.24 -8.39
C ILE A 536 -28.85 12.82 -9.86
N ILE A 537 -29.84 12.10 -10.39
CA ILE A 537 -29.91 11.75 -11.82
C ILE A 537 -30.03 13.02 -12.67
N ALA A 538 -30.88 13.97 -12.26
CA ALA A 538 -31.05 15.24 -12.94
C ALA A 538 -29.73 16.05 -12.96
N TRP A 539 -29.02 16.13 -11.84
CA TRP A 539 -27.69 16.74 -11.75
C TRP A 539 -26.71 16.11 -12.76
N ALA A 540 -26.60 14.78 -12.74
CA ALA A 540 -25.72 14.04 -13.63
C ALA A 540 -26.12 14.25 -15.12
N LYS A 541 -27.40 14.44 -15.40
CA LYS A 541 -27.94 14.67 -16.77
C LYS A 541 -27.48 15.99 -17.37
N GLU A 542 -27.24 16.98 -16.55
CA GLU A 542 -26.75 18.31 -17.02
C GLU A 542 -25.25 18.28 -17.35
N LYS A 543 -24.48 17.38 -16.72
CA LYS A 543 -23.03 17.38 -16.79
C LYS A 543 -22.44 16.23 -17.62
N LEU A 544 -23.14 15.11 -17.74
CA LEU A 544 -22.65 13.91 -18.40
C LEU A 544 -23.34 13.65 -19.75
N ALA A 545 -22.58 13.10 -20.69
CA ALA A 545 -23.11 12.57 -21.94
C ALA A 545 -24.12 11.43 -21.67
N ALA A 546 -25.11 11.25 -22.56
CA ALA A 546 -26.25 10.38 -22.35
C ALA A 546 -25.90 8.95 -21.94
N TYR A 547 -24.85 8.36 -22.51
CA TYR A 547 -24.40 6.99 -22.23
C TYR A 547 -23.65 6.85 -20.88
N LYS A 548 -23.15 7.95 -20.31
CA LYS A 548 -22.47 8.00 -19.00
C LYS A 548 -23.43 8.24 -17.83
N ARG A 549 -24.66 8.65 -18.10
CA ARG A 549 -25.63 9.03 -17.05
C ARG A 549 -26.09 7.83 -16.27
N PRO A 550 -26.06 7.87 -14.94
CA PRO A 550 -26.71 6.85 -14.13
C PRO A 550 -28.20 6.77 -14.50
N LYS A 551 -28.66 5.55 -14.80
CA LYS A 551 -30.10 5.28 -14.96
C LYS A 551 -30.80 5.03 -13.64
N GLU A 552 -30.04 4.57 -12.66
CA GLU A 552 -30.49 4.28 -11.31
C GLU A 552 -29.49 4.85 -10.31
N VAL A 553 -30.00 5.34 -9.20
CA VAL A 553 -29.21 5.80 -8.06
C VAL A 553 -29.78 5.20 -6.78
N ASP A 554 -28.95 4.50 -6.01
CA ASP A 554 -29.30 4.05 -4.65
C ASP A 554 -28.57 4.94 -3.65
N ILE A 555 -29.32 5.51 -2.69
CA ILE A 555 -28.75 6.20 -1.53
C ILE A 555 -28.50 5.17 -0.44
N VAL A 556 -27.27 5.06 0.04
CA VAL A 556 -26.84 4.06 1.01
C VAL A 556 -26.14 4.71 2.20
N ASP A 557 -26.18 4.06 3.37
CA ASP A 557 -25.51 4.58 4.57
C ASP A 557 -23.99 4.51 4.45
N GLN A 558 -23.47 3.50 3.74
CA GLN A 558 -22.03 3.30 3.53
C GLN A 558 -21.75 2.51 2.25
N LEU A 559 -20.60 2.79 1.63
CA LEU A 559 -20.06 1.97 0.55
C LEU A 559 -19.12 0.90 1.11
N PRO A 560 -19.05 -0.30 0.50
CA PRO A 560 -18.04 -1.29 0.85
C PRO A 560 -16.66 -0.78 0.46
N VAL A 561 -15.75 -0.73 1.42
CA VAL A 561 -14.36 -0.27 1.20
C VAL A 561 -13.37 -1.33 1.68
N SER A 562 -12.25 -1.43 0.98
CA SER A 562 -11.12 -2.26 1.42
C SER A 562 -10.45 -1.68 2.66
N THR A 563 -9.59 -2.46 3.32
CA THR A 563 -8.74 -1.98 4.43
C THR A 563 -7.82 -0.83 4.03
N ALA A 564 -7.52 -0.68 2.73
CA ALA A 564 -6.80 0.44 2.15
C ALA A 564 -7.71 1.62 1.74
N GLY A 565 -9.00 1.63 2.17
CA GLY A 565 -9.94 2.72 1.89
C GLY A 565 -10.49 2.78 0.47
N LYS A 566 -10.25 1.76 -0.37
CA LYS A 566 -10.73 1.72 -1.76
C LYS A 566 -12.13 1.13 -1.85
N VAL A 567 -13.03 1.80 -2.58
CA VAL A 567 -14.39 1.29 -2.84
C VAL A 567 -14.34 -0.04 -3.59
N LEU A 568 -15.07 -1.03 -3.09
CA LEU A 568 -15.15 -2.39 -3.64
C LEU A 568 -16.34 -2.51 -4.63
N ARG A 569 -16.19 -1.93 -5.83
CA ARG A 569 -17.24 -1.93 -6.87
C ARG A 569 -17.71 -3.35 -7.21
N ARG A 570 -16.82 -4.35 -7.13
CA ARG A 570 -17.19 -5.76 -7.35
C ARG A 570 -18.24 -6.25 -6.37
N GLU A 571 -18.13 -5.89 -5.09
CA GLU A 571 -19.13 -6.30 -4.10
C GLU A 571 -20.48 -5.63 -4.36
N LEU A 572 -20.47 -4.33 -4.73
CA LEU A 572 -21.67 -3.63 -5.14
C LEU A 572 -22.32 -4.31 -6.35
N ARG A 573 -21.50 -4.62 -7.38
CA ARG A 573 -21.99 -5.29 -8.58
C ARG A 573 -22.52 -6.69 -8.28
N ALA A 574 -21.82 -7.51 -7.50
CA ALA A 574 -22.25 -8.86 -7.14
C ALA A 574 -23.60 -8.83 -6.41
N LYS A 575 -23.75 -7.97 -5.39
CA LYS A 575 -25.02 -7.79 -4.67
C LYS A 575 -26.15 -7.32 -5.59
N GLU A 576 -25.85 -6.44 -6.53
CA GLU A 576 -26.85 -5.92 -7.48
C GLU A 576 -27.29 -7.00 -8.47
N LEU A 577 -26.35 -7.81 -8.97
CA LEU A 577 -26.67 -8.94 -9.87
C LEU A 577 -27.50 -10.01 -9.16
N GLU A 578 -27.13 -10.35 -7.91
CA GLU A 578 -27.91 -11.27 -7.08
C GLU A 578 -29.33 -10.76 -6.84
N LYS A 579 -29.49 -9.48 -6.49
CA LYS A 579 -30.80 -8.81 -6.32
C LYS A 579 -31.68 -8.90 -7.56
N ARG A 580 -31.06 -8.95 -8.75
CA ARG A 580 -31.75 -9.01 -10.05
C ARG A 580 -31.91 -10.44 -10.59
N GLY A 581 -31.33 -11.45 -9.92
CA GLY A 581 -31.31 -12.82 -10.43
C GLY A 581 -30.46 -13.01 -11.70
N LEU A 582 -29.43 -12.19 -11.85
CA LEU A 582 -28.48 -12.18 -12.98
C LEU A 582 -27.10 -12.73 -12.61
N SER A 583 -26.98 -13.42 -11.50
CA SER A 583 -25.72 -14.00 -10.98
C SER A 583 -25.37 -15.35 -11.63
#